data_dcdfa535355e4ee5db4db69a87de6a9f
#
_entry.id   dcdfa535355e4ee5db4db69a87de6a9f
#
_cell.length_a   1.000
_cell.length_b   1.000
_cell.length_c   1.000
_cell.angle_alpha   90.00
_cell.angle_beta   90.00
_cell.angle_gamma   90.00
#
_symmetry.space_group_name_H-M   'P 1'
#
loop_
_entity.id
_entity.type
_entity.pdbx_description
1 polymer ?
#
loop_
_entity_poly.entity_id
_entity_poly.type
_entity_poly.pdbx_seq_one_letter_code
_entity_poly.pdbx_strand_id
1 'polypeptide(L)'
;MHLRDYFASKPVILTLAYYDCPNLCTLVLNGLLKALRALSLTAGTHFNVLTVSINPADTTALAAAKQMQYTRGYGRANAANADATHGWHFLTGEPEAIQHLTQAVGFRYTYDATQEQFAHATGIMVLTPQGQLSRYFYGVEYAPRDLQFSLMEAGAYKIGSPIDRLLLLCYHYDPQTGTYSLAILRALRIAGAATVVALGTCMGVLLQRERRKRAGMREGG
;
A
#
# COMPACT_ATOMS: atom_id res chain seq x y z
N MET A 1 0.99 -6.99 -27.20
CA MET A 1 1.33 -7.54 -25.89
C MET A 1 0.21 -7.16 -24.95
N HIS A 2 -0.34 -8.10 -24.19
CA HIS A 2 -1.46 -7.83 -23.29
C HIS A 2 -1.00 -7.81 -21.85
N LEU A 3 -1.55 -6.90 -21.05
CA LEU A 3 -1.19 -6.77 -19.64
C LEU A 3 -1.40 -8.10 -18.85
N ARG A 4 -2.42 -8.89 -19.26
CA ARG A 4 -2.70 -10.21 -18.68
C ARG A 4 -1.52 -11.19 -18.73
N ASP A 5 -0.62 -11.05 -19.71
CA ASP A 5 0.50 -11.95 -19.92
C ASP A 5 1.52 -11.90 -18.77
N TYR A 6 1.49 -10.82 -17.98
CA TYR A 6 2.36 -10.60 -16.83
C TYR A 6 1.81 -11.16 -15.51
N PHE A 7 0.54 -11.54 -15.48
CA PHE A 7 -0.08 -12.06 -14.23
C PHE A 7 0.22 -13.55 -13.99
N ALA A 8 0.19 -14.40 -15.01
CA ALA A 8 0.67 -15.79 -15.07
C ALA A 8 0.78 -16.54 -13.71
N SER A 9 -0.27 -16.58 -12.89
CA SER A 9 -0.34 -17.22 -11.56
C SER A 9 0.42 -16.52 -10.42
N LYS A 10 0.99 -15.35 -10.63
CA LYS A 10 1.76 -14.61 -9.61
C LYS A 10 1.09 -13.27 -9.29
N PRO A 11 1.16 -12.78 -8.04
CA PRO A 11 0.76 -11.42 -7.72
C PRO A 11 1.65 -10.41 -8.44
N VAL A 12 1.12 -9.21 -8.64
CA VAL A 12 1.80 -8.15 -9.38
C VAL A 12 1.85 -6.89 -8.54
N ILE A 13 3.01 -6.26 -8.48
CA ILE A 13 3.14 -4.86 -8.03
C ILE A 13 2.99 -3.98 -9.26
N LEU A 14 1.97 -3.14 -9.28
CA LEU A 14 1.75 -2.16 -10.34
C LEU A 14 2.14 -0.77 -9.86
N THR A 15 2.92 -0.06 -10.67
CA THR A 15 3.27 1.35 -10.49
C THR A 15 2.84 2.11 -11.73
N LEU A 16 2.11 3.20 -11.53
CA LEU A 16 1.72 4.13 -12.59
C LEU A 16 2.54 5.40 -12.44
N ALA A 17 3.34 5.72 -13.45
CA ALA A 17 4.28 6.82 -13.44
C ALA A 17 4.49 7.31 -14.87
N TYR A 18 5.21 8.41 -15.09
CA TYR A 18 5.74 8.75 -16.41
C TYR A 18 7.27 8.89 -16.32
N TYR A 19 7.95 8.48 -17.39
CA TYR A 19 9.38 8.20 -17.31
C TYR A 19 10.25 9.46 -17.34
N ASP A 20 9.77 10.53 -17.91
CA ASP A 20 10.47 11.82 -17.96
C ASP A 20 10.00 12.78 -16.83
N CYS A 21 9.56 12.22 -15.72
CA CYS A 21 9.13 12.97 -14.55
C CYS A 21 10.34 13.57 -13.82
N PRO A 22 10.39 14.90 -13.63
CA PRO A 22 11.52 15.54 -12.96
C PRO A 22 11.51 15.31 -11.41
N ASN A 23 10.41 14.87 -10.83
CA ASN A 23 10.20 14.90 -9.37
C ASN A 23 9.79 13.55 -8.76
N LEU A 24 8.48 13.36 -8.52
CA LEU A 24 7.95 12.32 -7.62
C LEU A 24 8.05 10.90 -8.17
N CYS A 25 7.97 10.69 -9.48
CA CYS A 25 8.01 9.34 -10.05
C CYS A 25 9.34 8.63 -9.76
N THR A 26 10.46 9.36 -9.81
CA THR A 26 11.76 8.81 -9.44
C THR A 26 11.82 8.44 -7.96
N LEU A 27 11.19 9.20 -7.07
CA LEU A 27 11.13 8.89 -5.64
C LEU A 27 10.29 7.63 -5.38
N VAL A 28 9.14 7.47 -6.04
CA VAL A 28 8.30 6.26 -5.96
C VAL A 28 9.08 5.03 -6.40
N LEU A 29 9.75 5.09 -7.55
CA LEU A 29 10.52 3.96 -8.07
C LEU A 29 11.74 3.64 -7.22
N ASN A 30 12.42 4.63 -6.66
CA ASN A 30 13.55 4.45 -5.75
C ASN A 30 13.10 3.83 -4.41
N GLY A 31 11.97 4.29 -3.87
CA GLY A 31 11.38 3.70 -2.67
C GLY A 31 10.95 2.25 -2.90
N LEU A 32 10.34 1.96 -4.05
CA LEU A 32 10.01 0.59 -4.43
C LEU A 32 11.27 -0.26 -4.56
N LEU A 33 12.31 0.22 -5.26
CA LEU A 33 13.59 -0.48 -5.38
C LEU A 33 14.20 -0.81 -4.02
N LYS A 34 14.21 0.15 -3.08
CA LYS A 34 14.68 -0.04 -1.71
C LYS A 34 13.88 -1.13 -0.99
N ALA A 35 12.56 -1.11 -1.09
CA ALA A 35 11.69 -2.11 -0.50
C ALA A 35 11.93 -3.51 -1.10
N LEU A 36 11.96 -3.62 -2.44
CA LEU A 36 12.20 -4.88 -3.15
C LEU A 36 13.52 -5.54 -2.79
N ARG A 37 14.59 -4.76 -2.58
CA ARG A 37 15.91 -5.27 -2.15
C ARG A 37 15.87 -5.88 -0.76
N ALA A 38 14.98 -5.42 0.10
CA ALA A 38 14.84 -5.89 1.49
C ALA A 38 13.86 -7.06 1.64
N LEU A 39 13.07 -7.39 0.60
CA LEU A 39 12.16 -8.54 0.64
C LEU A 39 12.93 -9.86 0.67
N SER A 40 12.34 -10.89 1.30
CA SER A 40 12.79 -12.29 1.13
C SER A 40 12.27 -12.90 -0.19
N LEU A 41 11.19 -12.35 -0.74
CA LEU A 41 10.61 -12.72 -2.03
C LEU A 41 11.40 -12.10 -3.18
N THR A 42 11.44 -12.77 -4.34
CA THR A 42 12.18 -12.34 -5.52
C THR A 42 11.24 -12.08 -6.68
N ALA A 43 11.38 -10.90 -7.32
CA ALA A 43 10.64 -10.57 -8.53
C ALA A 43 10.99 -11.53 -9.67
N GLY A 44 10.03 -11.83 -10.54
CA GLY A 44 10.14 -12.82 -11.60
C GLY A 44 9.92 -14.27 -11.11
N THR A 45 10.20 -14.56 -9.83
CA THR A 45 9.97 -15.90 -9.24
C THR A 45 8.66 -15.94 -8.45
N HIS A 46 8.49 -15.05 -7.48
CA HIS A 46 7.37 -15.06 -6.56
C HIS A 46 6.27 -14.06 -6.94
N PHE A 47 6.62 -12.98 -7.58
CA PHE A 47 5.74 -11.92 -8.05
C PHE A 47 6.37 -11.21 -9.25
N ASN A 48 5.58 -10.43 -9.99
CA ASN A 48 6.08 -9.54 -11.03
C ASN A 48 5.90 -8.08 -10.61
N VAL A 49 6.71 -7.20 -11.20
CA VAL A 49 6.59 -5.75 -11.03
C VAL A 49 6.34 -5.13 -12.39
N LEU A 50 5.28 -4.35 -12.50
CA LEU A 50 4.92 -3.61 -13.71
C LEU A 50 4.97 -2.11 -13.40
N THR A 51 5.77 -1.40 -14.15
CA THR A 51 5.77 0.06 -14.20
C THR A 51 5.19 0.47 -15.54
N VAL A 52 4.04 1.13 -15.55
CA VAL A 52 3.35 1.55 -16.78
C VAL A 52 3.36 3.07 -16.84
N SER A 53 3.80 3.61 -17.98
CA SER A 53 3.73 5.05 -18.18
C SER A 53 2.29 5.51 -18.39
N ILE A 54 1.92 6.60 -17.69
CA ILE A 54 0.65 7.32 -17.90
C ILE A 54 0.77 8.40 -18.96
N ASN A 55 2.00 8.68 -19.43
CA ASN A 55 2.25 9.62 -20.53
C ASN A 55 2.29 8.87 -21.87
N PRO A 56 1.31 9.06 -22.75
CA PRO A 56 1.30 8.40 -24.06
C PRO A 56 2.45 8.85 -24.98
N ALA A 57 3.14 9.95 -24.65
CA ALA A 57 4.32 10.42 -25.38
C ALA A 57 5.61 9.70 -24.99
N ASP A 58 5.62 8.92 -23.90
CA ASP A 58 6.79 8.16 -23.50
C ASP A 58 7.09 7.04 -24.50
N THR A 59 8.35 6.96 -24.93
CA THR A 59 8.78 5.99 -25.93
C THR A 59 9.20 4.65 -25.32
N THR A 60 9.14 3.59 -26.11
CA THR A 60 9.66 2.27 -25.72
C THR A 60 11.17 2.30 -25.45
N ALA A 61 11.93 3.18 -26.12
CA ALA A 61 13.35 3.37 -25.84
C ALA A 61 13.60 3.95 -24.45
N LEU A 62 12.79 4.92 -24.02
CA LEU A 62 12.85 5.49 -22.67
C LEU A 62 12.45 4.46 -21.62
N ALA A 63 11.40 3.68 -21.88
CA ALA A 63 10.98 2.57 -21.03
C ALA A 63 12.13 1.54 -20.84
N ALA A 64 12.79 1.14 -21.92
CA ALA A 64 13.92 0.21 -21.88
C ALA A 64 15.11 0.77 -21.10
N ALA A 65 15.43 2.06 -21.25
CA ALA A 65 16.49 2.71 -20.47
C ALA A 65 16.19 2.71 -18.96
N LYS A 66 14.95 3.04 -18.57
CA LYS A 66 14.48 2.99 -17.19
C LYS A 66 14.51 1.56 -16.66
N GLN A 67 14.02 0.59 -17.43
CA GLN A 67 14.08 -0.82 -17.06
C GLN A 67 15.51 -1.26 -16.76
N MET A 68 16.45 -0.98 -17.64
CA MET A 68 17.85 -1.33 -17.44
C MET A 68 18.44 -0.69 -16.17
N GLN A 69 18.10 0.57 -15.90
CA GLN A 69 18.53 1.28 -14.69
C GLN A 69 18.02 0.57 -13.42
N TYR A 70 16.72 0.29 -13.34
CA TYR A 70 16.09 -0.25 -12.13
C TYR A 70 16.38 -1.73 -11.93
N THR A 71 16.43 -2.54 -13.00
CA THR A 71 16.81 -3.96 -12.90
C THR A 71 18.25 -4.16 -12.48
N ARG A 72 19.19 -3.34 -12.99
CA ARG A 72 20.57 -3.31 -12.48
C ARG A 72 20.62 -2.92 -11.01
N GLY A 73 19.85 -1.90 -10.61
CA GLY A 73 19.73 -1.46 -9.22
C GLY A 73 19.17 -2.55 -8.32
N TYR A 74 18.21 -3.32 -8.79
CA TYR A 74 17.62 -4.44 -8.05
C TYR A 74 18.65 -5.55 -7.75
N GLY A 75 19.50 -5.90 -8.71
CA GLY A 75 20.70 -6.73 -8.53
C GLY A 75 20.45 -8.19 -8.16
N ARG A 76 19.18 -8.64 -8.10
CA ARG A 76 18.83 -10.04 -7.84
C ARG A 76 18.60 -10.75 -9.16
N ALA A 77 19.69 -11.19 -9.77
CA ALA A 77 19.63 -12.09 -10.93
C ALA A 77 19.03 -13.42 -10.51
N ASN A 78 17.96 -13.83 -11.16
CA ASN A 78 17.39 -15.15 -10.98
C ASN A 78 18.17 -16.11 -11.89
N ALA A 79 18.91 -17.04 -11.31
CA ALA A 79 19.58 -18.10 -12.05
C ALA A 79 18.60 -19.01 -12.84
N ALA A 80 17.31 -18.99 -12.48
CA ALA A 80 16.26 -19.77 -13.14
C ALA A 80 15.57 -19.03 -14.30
N ASN A 81 15.67 -17.70 -14.39
CA ASN A 81 15.08 -16.90 -15.45
C ASN A 81 16.18 -16.03 -16.07
N ALA A 82 16.69 -16.46 -17.21
CA ALA A 82 17.63 -15.69 -18.05
C ALA A 82 16.97 -14.43 -18.67
N ASP A 83 15.78 -14.04 -18.21
CA ASP A 83 15.10 -12.83 -18.63
C ASP A 83 15.81 -11.61 -18.02
N ALA A 84 16.34 -10.77 -18.89
CA ALA A 84 17.02 -9.52 -18.55
C ALA A 84 16.16 -8.55 -17.72
N THR A 85 14.84 -8.76 -17.68
CA THR A 85 13.89 -7.95 -16.92
C THR A 85 13.87 -8.29 -15.43
N HIS A 86 14.36 -9.42 -15.03
CA HIS A 86 14.31 -9.91 -13.64
C HIS A 86 12.93 -9.79 -12.99
N GLY A 87 11.85 -9.88 -13.81
CA GLY A 87 10.49 -9.75 -13.35
C GLY A 87 10.04 -8.30 -13.07
N TRP A 88 10.81 -7.29 -13.47
CA TRP A 88 10.42 -5.87 -13.43
C TRP A 88 10.32 -5.30 -14.85
N HIS A 89 9.11 -5.07 -15.30
CA HIS A 89 8.79 -4.64 -16.66
C HIS A 89 8.39 -3.17 -16.67
N PHE A 90 8.89 -2.44 -17.66
CA PHE A 90 8.56 -1.04 -17.90
C PHE A 90 7.82 -0.93 -19.24
N LEU A 91 6.60 -0.45 -19.19
CA LEU A 91 5.66 -0.49 -20.30
C LEU A 91 5.22 0.91 -20.68
N THR A 92 4.98 1.09 -21.98
CA THR A 92 4.25 2.23 -22.54
C THR A 92 2.93 1.74 -23.10
N GLY A 93 1.99 2.64 -23.33
CA GLY A 93 0.69 2.27 -23.89
C GLY A 93 0.06 3.41 -24.70
N GLU A 94 -0.89 3.04 -25.54
CA GLU A 94 -1.75 4.00 -26.23
C GLU A 94 -2.68 4.70 -25.22
N PRO A 95 -3.13 5.94 -25.50
CA PRO A 95 -3.96 6.73 -24.59
C PRO A 95 -5.18 5.98 -24.06
N GLU A 96 -5.87 5.27 -24.93
CA GLU A 96 -7.06 4.50 -24.54
C GLU A 96 -6.72 3.34 -23.57
N ALA A 97 -5.62 2.63 -23.83
CA ALA A 97 -5.18 1.53 -22.97
C ALA A 97 -4.75 2.05 -21.58
N ILE A 98 -4.05 3.19 -21.54
CA ILE A 98 -3.67 3.87 -20.29
C ILE A 98 -4.92 4.28 -19.52
N GLN A 99 -5.90 4.88 -20.20
CA GLN A 99 -7.16 5.31 -19.58
C GLN A 99 -7.93 4.11 -18.99
N HIS A 100 -8.05 3.03 -19.74
CA HIS A 100 -8.71 1.81 -19.26
C HIS A 100 -8.02 1.23 -18.03
N LEU A 101 -6.69 1.15 -18.03
CA LEU A 101 -5.92 0.66 -16.90
C LEU A 101 -6.12 1.54 -15.67
N THR A 102 -5.97 2.85 -15.82
CA THR A 102 -6.07 3.80 -14.70
C THR A 102 -7.47 3.82 -14.10
N GLN A 103 -8.52 3.74 -14.93
CA GLN A 103 -9.89 3.60 -14.47
C GLN A 103 -10.13 2.29 -13.71
N ALA A 104 -9.63 1.17 -14.26
CA ALA A 104 -9.83 -0.15 -13.66
C ALA A 104 -9.21 -0.26 -12.25
N VAL A 105 -8.08 0.41 -12.02
CA VAL A 105 -7.42 0.42 -10.69
C VAL A 105 -7.80 1.65 -9.85
N GLY A 106 -8.66 2.54 -10.33
CA GLY A 106 -9.08 3.74 -9.61
C GLY A 106 -8.00 4.82 -9.48
N PHE A 107 -6.97 4.79 -10.33
CA PHE A 107 -5.90 5.79 -10.36
C PHE A 107 -6.35 7.03 -11.13
N ARG A 108 -6.27 8.19 -10.49
CA ARG A 108 -6.65 9.47 -11.09
C ARG A 108 -5.41 10.31 -11.38
N TYR A 109 -5.37 10.89 -12.55
CA TYR A 109 -4.33 11.83 -12.97
C TYR A 109 -4.90 12.92 -13.86
N THR A 110 -4.25 14.06 -13.92
CA THR A 110 -4.62 15.20 -14.75
C THR A 110 -3.35 15.85 -15.30
N TYR A 111 -3.36 16.21 -16.56
CA TYR A 111 -2.27 16.97 -17.14
C TYR A 111 -2.42 18.45 -16.77
N ASP A 112 -1.39 19.02 -16.15
CA ASP A 112 -1.28 20.46 -15.87
C ASP A 112 -0.49 21.12 -17.00
N ALA A 113 -1.20 21.81 -17.88
CA ALA A 113 -0.59 22.49 -19.03
C ALA A 113 0.32 23.68 -18.62
N THR A 114 0.14 24.22 -17.40
CA THR A 114 0.95 25.35 -16.93
C THR A 114 2.33 24.89 -16.48
N GLN A 115 2.40 23.70 -15.88
CA GLN A 115 3.64 23.09 -15.40
C GLN A 115 4.20 22.05 -16.38
N GLU A 116 3.47 21.75 -17.45
CA GLU A 116 3.78 20.68 -18.42
C GLU A 116 4.01 19.31 -17.73
N GLN A 117 3.23 19.00 -16.67
CA GLN A 117 3.39 17.82 -15.84
C GLN A 117 2.05 17.13 -15.57
N PHE A 118 2.13 15.83 -15.29
CA PHE A 118 0.97 15.09 -14.80
C PHE A 118 0.87 15.18 -13.27
N ALA A 119 -0.22 15.75 -12.78
CA ALA A 119 -0.60 15.69 -11.37
C ALA A 119 -1.28 14.36 -11.07
N HIS A 120 -0.73 13.57 -10.18
CA HIS A 120 -1.29 12.28 -9.78
C HIS A 120 -0.93 11.90 -8.33
N ALA A 121 -1.69 10.97 -7.74
CA ALA A 121 -1.35 10.40 -6.46
C ALA A 121 -0.06 9.56 -6.55
N THR A 122 0.76 9.60 -5.50
CA THR A 122 1.98 8.78 -5.40
C THR A 122 1.68 7.47 -4.69
N GLY A 123 2.15 6.35 -5.25
CA GLY A 123 1.98 5.06 -4.63
C GLY A 123 2.16 3.89 -5.57
N ILE A 124 2.05 2.71 -5.00
CA ILE A 124 2.07 1.43 -5.71
C ILE A 124 0.84 0.61 -5.35
N MET A 125 0.49 -0.32 -6.20
CA MET A 125 -0.66 -1.21 -6.04
C MET A 125 -0.20 -2.66 -6.05
N VAL A 126 -0.76 -3.48 -5.19
CA VAL A 126 -0.59 -4.94 -5.23
C VAL A 126 -1.86 -5.55 -5.80
N LEU A 127 -1.69 -6.37 -6.82
CA LEU A 127 -2.76 -7.04 -7.56
C LEU A 127 -2.64 -8.56 -7.36
N THR A 128 -3.78 -9.24 -7.31
CA THR A 128 -3.83 -10.72 -7.30
C THR A 128 -3.41 -11.28 -8.67
N PRO A 129 -3.12 -12.59 -8.78
CA PRO A 129 -2.86 -13.25 -10.05
C PRO A 129 -4.00 -13.13 -11.08
N GLN A 130 -5.23 -12.82 -10.64
CA GLN A 130 -6.38 -12.55 -11.51
C GLN A 130 -6.50 -11.08 -11.92
N GLY A 131 -5.55 -10.23 -11.53
CA GLY A 131 -5.57 -8.80 -11.83
C GLY A 131 -6.52 -7.99 -10.94
N GLN A 132 -7.01 -8.55 -9.83
CA GLN A 132 -7.84 -7.81 -8.89
C GLN A 132 -6.96 -6.99 -7.94
N LEU A 133 -7.39 -5.77 -7.65
CA LEU A 133 -6.70 -4.91 -6.70
C LEU A 133 -6.80 -5.48 -5.29
N SER A 134 -5.66 -5.82 -4.68
CA SER A 134 -5.57 -6.32 -3.30
C SER A 134 -5.32 -5.19 -2.32
N ARG A 135 -4.31 -4.34 -2.59
CA ARG A 135 -3.92 -3.25 -1.68
C ARG A 135 -3.27 -2.08 -2.40
N TYR A 136 -3.49 -0.86 -1.86
CA TYR A 136 -2.72 0.34 -2.19
C TYR A 136 -1.67 0.63 -1.12
N PHE A 137 -0.51 1.07 -1.56
CA PHE A 137 0.52 1.67 -0.71
C PHE A 137 0.76 3.10 -1.20
N TYR A 138 0.36 4.08 -0.41
CA TYR A 138 0.51 5.49 -0.74
C TYR A 138 1.88 6.03 -0.32
N GLY A 139 2.32 7.11 -0.99
CA GLY A 139 3.58 7.77 -0.72
C GLY A 139 4.75 7.20 -1.53
N VAL A 140 5.96 7.48 -1.05
CA VAL A 140 7.23 7.16 -1.74
C VAL A 140 8.11 6.18 -0.96
N GLU A 141 7.72 5.81 0.25
CA GLU A 141 8.42 4.83 1.09
C GLU A 141 7.51 3.66 1.44
N TYR A 142 8.01 2.46 1.28
CA TYR A 142 7.23 1.22 1.47
C TYR A 142 7.94 0.34 2.48
N ALA A 143 7.27 0.05 3.60
CA ALA A 143 7.78 -0.89 4.60
C ALA A 143 7.91 -2.29 4.00
N PRO A 144 9.10 -2.91 3.96
CA PRO A 144 9.31 -4.20 3.29
C PRO A 144 8.42 -5.30 3.87
N ARG A 145 8.21 -5.29 5.19
CA ARG A 145 7.36 -6.25 5.88
C ARG A 145 5.91 -6.20 5.39
N ASP A 146 5.35 -5.00 5.28
CA ASP A 146 3.95 -4.82 4.88
C ASP A 146 3.75 -5.18 3.40
N LEU A 147 4.73 -4.82 2.55
CA LEU A 147 4.73 -5.20 1.15
C LEU A 147 4.84 -6.72 0.98
N GLN A 148 5.69 -7.39 1.78
CA GLN A 148 5.83 -8.84 1.75
C GLN A 148 4.52 -9.54 2.15
N PHE A 149 3.87 -9.10 3.24
CA PHE A 149 2.58 -9.65 3.65
C PHE A 149 1.50 -9.46 2.59
N SER A 150 1.44 -8.27 1.99
CA SER A 150 0.48 -7.98 0.94
C SER A 150 0.68 -8.87 -0.30
N LEU A 151 1.91 -9.14 -0.69
CA LEU A 151 2.22 -10.07 -1.78
C LEU A 151 1.83 -11.51 -1.45
N MET A 152 2.06 -11.96 -0.21
CA MET A 152 1.64 -13.30 0.22
C MET A 152 0.13 -13.44 0.26
N GLU A 153 -0.59 -12.43 0.76
CA GLU A 153 -2.07 -12.39 0.77
C GLU A 153 -2.63 -12.39 -0.64
N ALA A 154 -2.11 -11.55 -1.53
CA ALA A 154 -2.51 -11.49 -2.92
C ALA A 154 -2.25 -12.82 -3.65
N GLY A 155 -1.11 -13.45 -3.41
CA GLY A 155 -0.77 -14.77 -3.97
C GLY A 155 -1.67 -15.90 -3.47
N ALA A 156 -2.22 -15.78 -2.25
CA ALA A 156 -3.21 -16.71 -1.70
C ALA A 156 -4.65 -16.36 -2.09
N TYR A 157 -4.84 -15.46 -3.06
CA TYR A 157 -6.15 -14.96 -3.54
C TYR A 157 -6.99 -14.25 -2.45
N LYS A 158 -6.34 -13.76 -1.40
CA LYS A 158 -7.02 -12.98 -0.36
C LYS A 158 -7.10 -11.53 -0.80
N ILE A 159 -8.31 -11.04 -1.01
CA ILE A 159 -8.60 -9.63 -1.29
C ILE A 159 -8.90 -8.97 0.04
N GLY A 160 -7.94 -8.23 0.56
CA GLY A 160 -8.08 -7.43 1.80
C GLY A 160 -8.64 -8.23 2.99
N SER A 161 -7.97 -8.22 4.13
CA SER A 161 -8.58 -8.85 5.31
C SER A 161 -9.80 -8.03 5.75
N PRO A 162 -10.81 -8.64 6.42
CA PRO A 162 -11.91 -7.89 7.04
C PRO A 162 -11.40 -6.78 7.98
N ILE A 163 -10.22 -6.97 8.56
CA ILE A 163 -9.52 -6.00 9.41
C ILE A 163 -9.03 -4.80 8.59
N ASP A 164 -8.54 -5.02 7.35
CA ASP A 164 -8.14 -3.91 6.46
C ASP A 164 -9.35 -3.07 6.06
N ARG A 165 -10.54 -3.67 5.83
CA ARG A 165 -11.78 -2.93 5.61
C ARG A 165 -12.19 -2.11 6.85
N LEU A 166 -12.02 -2.64 8.04
CA LEU A 166 -12.29 -1.93 9.28
C LEU A 166 -11.28 -0.80 9.49
N LEU A 167 -9.99 -1.05 9.22
CA LEU A 167 -8.95 -0.04 9.28
C LEU A 167 -9.13 1.05 8.23
N LEU A 168 -9.55 0.71 7.00
CA LEU A 168 -9.87 1.70 5.95
C LEU A 168 -11.09 2.56 6.32
N LEU A 169 -12.06 2.04 7.06
CA LEU A 169 -13.16 2.82 7.64
C LEU A 169 -12.68 3.77 8.74
N CYS A 170 -11.65 3.39 9.48
CA CYS A 170 -11.05 4.21 10.53
C CYS A 170 -9.97 5.18 10.00
N TYR A 171 -9.30 4.84 8.89
CA TYR A 171 -8.27 5.65 8.25
C TYR A 171 -8.83 6.43 7.05
N HIS A 172 -9.78 7.32 7.30
CA HIS A 172 -10.09 8.36 6.34
C HIS A 172 -8.99 9.44 6.44
N TYR A 173 -7.89 9.23 5.69
CA TYR A 173 -6.91 10.25 5.45
C TYR A 173 -7.53 11.30 4.53
N ASP A 174 -7.68 12.52 5.01
CA ASP A 174 -8.07 13.65 4.17
C ASP A 174 -6.80 14.22 3.50
N PRO A 175 -6.64 14.01 2.19
CA PRO A 175 -5.46 14.48 1.47
C PRO A 175 -5.38 16.01 1.36
N GLN A 176 -6.47 16.74 1.63
CA GLN A 176 -6.50 18.20 1.55
C GLN A 176 -6.00 18.88 2.83
N THR A 177 -6.13 18.23 3.97
CA THR A 177 -5.75 18.83 5.26
C THR A 177 -4.52 18.20 5.91
N GLY A 178 -3.99 17.09 5.38
CA GLY A 178 -2.82 16.39 5.91
C GLY A 178 -3.00 15.83 7.33
N THR A 179 -4.22 15.78 7.84
CA THR A 179 -4.51 15.38 9.21
C THR A 179 -5.34 14.11 9.27
N TYR A 180 -5.06 13.28 10.27
CA TYR A 180 -5.89 12.12 10.62
C TYR A 180 -7.26 12.61 11.11
N SER A 181 -8.34 12.04 10.56
CA SER A 181 -9.69 12.54 10.81
C SER A 181 -10.02 12.57 12.31
N LEU A 182 -10.74 13.62 12.71
CA LEU A 182 -11.26 13.83 14.07
C LEU A 182 -12.02 12.62 14.66
N ALA A 183 -12.41 11.66 13.82
CA ALA A 183 -13.09 10.42 14.24
C ALA A 183 -12.21 9.54 15.13
N ILE A 184 -10.92 9.43 14.87
CA ILE A 184 -9.99 8.62 15.67
C ILE A 184 -9.77 9.25 17.03
N LEU A 185 -9.58 10.56 17.09
CA LEU A 185 -9.45 11.28 18.36
C LEU A 185 -10.73 11.19 19.20
N ARG A 186 -11.90 11.23 18.57
CA ARG A 186 -13.18 11.03 19.27
C ARG A 186 -13.34 9.60 19.78
N ALA A 187 -13.03 8.58 18.97
CA ALA A 187 -13.08 7.20 19.37
C ALA A 187 -12.11 6.90 20.51
N LEU A 188 -10.89 7.44 20.46
CA LEU A 188 -9.89 7.29 21.55
C LEU A 188 -10.33 7.96 22.84
N ARG A 189 -10.94 9.16 22.76
CA ARG A 189 -11.49 9.86 23.91
C ARG A 189 -12.66 9.09 24.55
N ILE A 190 -13.56 8.55 23.74
CA ILE A 190 -14.69 7.74 24.23
C ILE A 190 -14.19 6.46 24.89
N ALA A 191 -13.28 5.73 24.25
CA ALA A 191 -12.69 4.52 24.80
C ALA A 191 -11.93 4.79 26.12
N GLY A 192 -11.14 5.87 26.16
CA GLY A 192 -10.43 6.29 27.36
C GLY A 192 -11.38 6.65 28.51
N ALA A 193 -12.43 7.44 28.22
CA ALA A 193 -13.44 7.78 29.21
C ALA A 193 -14.19 6.55 29.74
N ALA A 194 -14.57 5.62 28.86
CA ALA A 194 -15.21 4.36 29.27
C ALA A 194 -14.32 3.51 30.18
N THR A 195 -13.03 3.44 29.87
CA THR A 195 -12.05 2.72 30.71
C THR A 195 -11.92 3.34 32.09
N VAL A 196 -11.84 4.67 32.18
CA VAL A 196 -11.75 5.39 33.48
C VAL A 196 -13.00 5.15 34.30
N VAL A 197 -14.20 5.24 33.70
CA VAL A 197 -15.47 4.98 34.37
C VAL A 197 -15.54 3.53 34.86
N ALA A 198 -15.15 2.56 34.02
CA ALA A 198 -15.17 1.14 34.42
C ALA A 198 -14.23 0.85 35.60
N LEU A 199 -13.02 1.38 35.57
CA LEU A 199 -12.04 1.23 36.63
C LEU A 199 -12.50 1.95 37.91
N GLY A 200 -13.05 3.15 37.82
CA GLY A 200 -13.59 3.91 38.94
C GLY A 200 -14.76 3.21 39.61
N THR A 201 -15.70 2.67 38.84
CA THR A 201 -16.83 1.90 39.36
C THR A 201 -16.38 0.59 40.03
N CYS A 202 -15.45 -0.14 39.41
CA CYS A 202 -14.88 -1.36 39.96
C CYS A 202 -14.20 -1.07 41.31
N MET A 203 -13.37 -0.05 41.40
CA MET A 203 -12.69 0.37 42.63
C MET A 203 -13.66 0.83 43.69
N GLY A 204 -14.70 1.60 43.33
CA GLY A 204 -15.76 2.02 44.23
C GLY A 204 -16.54 0.86 44.83
N VAL A 205 -16.89 -0.14 44.02
CA VAL A 205 -17.56 -1.38 44.48
C VAL A 205 -16.67 -2.18 45.44
N LEU A 206 -15.39 -2.32 45.12
CA LEU A 206 -14.43 -3.03 45.98
C LEU A 206 -14.28 -2.34 47.35
N LEU A 207 -14.12 -1.02 47.35
CA LEU A 207 -14.01 -0.23 48.58
C LEU A 207 -15.30 -0.30 49.42
N GLN A 208 -16.48 -0.25 48.80
CA GLN A 208 -17.75 -0.41 49.52
C GLN A 208 -17.90 -1.80 50.11
N ARG A 209 -17.48 -2.86 49.38
CA ARG A 209 -17.50 -4.23 49.93
C ARG A 209 -16.54 -4.37 51.11
N GLU A 210 -15.38 -3.76 51.08
CA GLU A 210 -14.42 -3.79 52.17
C GLU A 210 -14.93 -3.03 53.39
N ARG A 211 -15.53 -1.85 53.19
CA ARG A 211 -16.17 -1.07 54.27
C ARG A 211 -17.30 -1.83 54.93
N ARG A 212 -18.17 -2.50 54.16
CA ARG A 212 -19.26 -3.34 54.70
C ARG A 212 -18.73 -4.53 55.51
N LYS A 213 -17.65 -5.19 55.05
CA LYS A 213 -17.01 -6.27 55.81
C LYS A 213 -16.44 -5.79 57.18
N ARG A 214 -15.81 -4.60 57.16
CA ARG A 214 -15.25 -4.00 58.40
C ARG A 214 -16.35 -3.53 59.39
N ALA A 215 -17.48 -3.05 58.91
CA ALA A 215 -18.63 -2.67 59.73
C ALA A 215 -19.27 -3.90 60.38
N GLY A 216 -19.48 -4.99 59.65
CA GLY A 216 -20.05 -6.24 60.21
C GLY A 216 -19.15 -6.95 61.24
N MET A 217 -17.83 -6.72 61.20
CA MET A 217 -16.90 -7.24 62.24
C MET A 217 -16.88 -6.39 63.51
N ARG A 218 -17.43 -5.17 63.52
CA ARG A 218 -17.53 -4.31 64.73
C ARG A 218 -18.80 -4.51 65.54
N GLU A 219 -19.84 -5.11 64.95
CA GLU A 219 -21.12 -5.38 65.60
C GLU A 219 -21.22 -6.81 66.21
N GLY A 220 -20.24 -7.68 65.99
CA GLY A 220 -20.22 -9.07 66.43
C GLY A 220 -19.15 -9.41 67.47
N GLY A 221 -18.55 -8.41 68.15
CA GLY A 221 -17.54 -8.53 69.19
C GLY A 221 -18.09 -7.76 70.47
#